data_7f841b404901dea7a4e9eeea49297d6a
#
_entry.id   7f841b404901dea7a4e9eeea49297d6a
#
_cell.length_a   1.000
_cell.length_b   1.000
_cell.length_c   1.000
_cell.angle_alpha   90.00
_cell.angle_beta   90.00
_cell.angle_gamma   90.00
#
_symmetry.space_group_name_H-M   'P 1'
#
loop_
_entity.id
_entity.type
_entity.pdbx_description
1 polymer ?
#
loop_
_entity_poly.entity_id
_entity_poly.type
_entity_poly.pdbx_seq_one_letter_code
_entity_poly.pdbx_strand_id
1 'polypeptide(L)'
;MKPLVLKGHSMPITVLEFNKDNDLLFSASKDRFITLWSSEYGERIGTYAHSAAVYAMNVDDDSKYVISSDSTGFVYIWDASNGESIHKFSIDKLPLINSVNFNYNNDLISVGYGGRASKSESHIDIYKFADLLTKQKKIAPIKSILIPNNDKITKTRWFDLGKSILATSETGNIYKYDYESERLLFQKQVHDKVIMDIDVSPKEELIITSSKDGKAKILNPDTFEVMTELFPQNPVRNINACRFNPLISSEDEKVVKYHAFIAGGQESREVTTTASKKGGFETLIYDCMYGEELGAILGHFGPVNALAVSSDGELLASGSEESSIRVHRINNDEYNNLERK
;
A
#
# COMPACT_ATOMS: atom_id res chain seq x y z
N MET A 1 20.66 -11.84 7.84
CA MET A 1 21.11 -12.04 6.43
C MET A 1 21.34 -10.72 5.72
N LYS A 2 22.20 -10.66 4.68
CA LYS A 2 22.31 -9.46 3.84
C LYS A 2 21.05 -9.34 2.97
N PRO A 3 20.40 -8.17 2.92
CA PRO A 3 19.26 -7.97 2.02
C PRO A 3 19.69 -8.02 0.56
N LEU A 4 18.78 -8.45 -0.31
CA LEU A 4 18.91 -8.20 -1.74
C LEU A 4 18.66 -6.70 -1.96
N VAL A 5 19.56 -6.03 -2.66
CA VAL A 5 19.44 -4.61 -2.98
C VAL A 5 19.16 -4.47 -4.47
N LEU A 6 17.92 -4.11 -4.81
CA LEU A 6 17.48 -3.94 -6.20
C LEU A 6 17.71 -2.49 -6.61
N LYS A 7 18.53 -2.31 -7.63
CA LYS A 7 18.87 -1.00 -8.21
C LYS A 7 18.45 -0.96 -9.67
N GLY A 8 17.73 0.08 -10.07
CA GLY A 8 17.28 0.24 -11.46
C GLY A 8 16.31 1.39 -11.64
N HIS A 9 15.63 1.79 -10.59
CA HIS A 9 14.86 3.03 -10.57
C HIS A 9 15.76 4.24 -10.39
N SER A 10 15.37 5.37 -10.97
CA SER A 10 16.10 6.65 -10.89
C SER A 10 15.41 7.70 -10.02
N MET A 11 14.21 7.41 -9.54
CA MET A 11 13.36 8.29 -8.73
C MET A 11 12.73 7.49 -7.58
N PRO A 12 12.12 8.17 -6.57
CA PRO A 12 11.48 7.53 -5.44
C PRO A 12 10.53 6.38 -5.80
N ILE A 13 10.60 5.30 -5.03
CA ILE A 13 9.65 4.19 -5.09
C ILE A 13 8.33 4.65 -4.50
N THR A 14 7.22 4.30 -5.14
CA THR A 14 5.87 4.69 -4.73
C THR A 14 5.01 3.52 -4.26
N VAL A 15 5.17 2.35 -4.90
CA VAL A 15 4.42 1.13 -4.56
C VAL A 15 5.33 -0.07 -4.72
N LEU A 16 5.16 -1.04 -3.84
CA LEU A 16 5.74 -2.38 -3.92
C LEU A 16 4.64 -3.42 -3.75
N GLU A 17 4.72 -4.50 -4.49
CA GLU A 17 3.79 -5.62 -4.39
C GLU A 17 4.43 -6.92 -4.82
N PHE A 18 4.30 -7.98 -4.02
CA PHE A 18 4.61 -9.34 -4.44
C PHE A 18 3.41 -9.92 -5.19
N ASN A 19 3.69 -10.80 -6.13
CA ASN A 19 2.64 -11.66 -6.67
C ASN A 19 2.24 -12.73 -5.63
N LYS A 20 1.16 -13.45 -5.90
CA LYS A 20 0.62 -14.45 -4.97
C LYS A 20 1.57 -15.63 -4.72
N ASP A 21 2.36 -15.99 -5.73
CA ASP A 21 3.32 -17.11 -5.65
C ASP A 21 4.65 -16.71 -4.98
N ASN A 22 4.83 -15.42 -4.64
CA ASN A 22 6.00 -14.84 -3.98
C ASN A 22 7.31 -14.92 -4.78
N ASP A 23 7.29 -15.34 -6.03
CA ASP A 23 8.46 -15.45 -6.90
C ASP A 23 8.79 -14.15 -7.64
N LEU A 24 7.81 -13.23 -7.72
CA LEU A 24 7.91 -11.95 -8.40
C LEU A 24 7.63 -10.78 -7.46
N LEU A 25 8.43 -9.72 -7.62
CA LEU A 25 8.21 -8.42 -6.97
C LEU A 25 8.00 -7.34 -8.01
N PHE A 26 6.90 -6.62 -7.92
CA PHE A 26 6.61 -5.45 -8.74
C PHE A 26 6.93 -4.18 -7.96
N SER A 27 7.58 -3.23 -8.61
CA SER A 27 7.90 -1.94 -8.02
C SER A 27 7.51 -0.80 -8.95
N ALA A 28 6.73 0.15 -8.45
CA ALA A 28 6.37 1.37 -9.15
C ALA A 28 7.19 2.56 -8.65
N SER A 29 7.50 3.50 -9.54
CA SER A 29 8.31 4.66 -9.19
C SER A 29 7.86 5.94 -9.90
N LYS A 30 8.28 7.07 -9.34
CA LYS A 30 8.12 8.39 -9.96
C LYS A 30 8.93 8.55 -11.24
N ASP A 31 9.86 7.64 -11.54
CA ASP A 31 10.62 7.61 -12.81
C ASP A 31 9.81 7.14 -14.02
N ARG A 32 8.51 6.90 -13.84
CA ARG A 32 7.53 6.50 -14.86
C ARG A 32 7.60 5.02 -15.25
N PHE A 33 8.29 4.20 -14.49
CA PHE A 33 8.37 2.77 -14.75
C PHE A 33 7.77 1.96 -13.60
N ILE A 34 7.13 0.86 -13.96
CA ILE A 34 6.99 -0.30 -13.10
C ILE A 34 8.08 -1.28 -13.53
N THR A 35 8.79 -1.84 -12.58
CA THR A 35 9.82 -2.83 -12.83
C THR A 35 9.46 -4.13 -12.16
N LEU A 36 9.62 -5.23 -12.89
CA LEU A 36 9.42 -6.60 -12.45
C LEU A 36 10.78 -7.22 -12.08
N TRP A 37 10.84 -7.82 -10.91
CA TRP A 37 12.03 -8.45 -10.34
C TRP A 37 11.75 -9.89 -9.93
N SER A 38 12.76 -10.76 -10.03
CA SER A 38 12.77 -12.02 -9.30
C SER A 38 12.94 -11.72 -7.81
N SER A 39 12.04 -12.21 -6.98
CA SER A 39 12.11 -12.03 -5.52
C SER A 39 13.26 -12.81 -4.90
N GLU A 40 13.63 -13.93 -5.49
CA GLU A 40 14.68 -14.83 -4.99
C GLU A 40 16.09 -14.33 -5.34
N TYR A 41 16.29 -13.90 -6.60
CA TYR A 41 17.63 -13.52 -7.10
C TYR A 41 17.85 -12.01 -7.18
N GLY A 42 16.79 -11.23 -7.14
CA GLY A 42 16.85 -9.77 -7.29
C GLY A 42 17.15 -9.33 -8.72
N GLU A 43 17.01 -10.22 -9.70
CA GLU A 43 17.23 -9.91 -11.12
C GLU A 43 16.04 -9.15 -11.69
N ARG A 44 16.34 -8.16 -12.55
CA ARG A 44 15.32 -7.43 -13.28
C ARG A 44 14.83 -8.26 -14.46
N ILE A 45 13.53 -8.56 -14.47
CA ILE A 45 12.89 -9.37 -15.51
C ILE A 45 12.31 -8.49 -16.61
N GLY A 46 11.60 -7.40 -16.24
CA GLY A 46 10.90 -6.57 -17.21
C GLY A 46 10.55 -5.19 -16.70
N THR A 47 9.96 -4.38 -17.59
CA THR A 47 9.50 -3.03 -17.27
C THR A 47 8.26 -2.65 -18.04
N TYR A 48 7.38 -1.84 -17.40
CA TYR A 48 6.16 -1.29 -17.95
C TYR A 48 6.28 0.23 -17.95
N ALA A 49 6.26 0.83 -19.15
CA ALA A 49 6.55 2.26 -19.32
C ALA A 49 5.29 3.13 -19.35
N HIS A 50 5.19 4.07 -18.42
CA HIS A 50 4.14 5.07 -18.34
C HIS A 50 4.55 6.41 -18.95
N SER A 51 3.57 7.26 -19.20
CA SER A 51 3.83 8.64 -19.66
C SER A 51 4.32 9.55 -18.55
N ALA A 52 3.97 9.24 -17.29
CA ALA A 52 4.28 10.07 -16.12
C ALA A 52 4.50 9.20 -14.87
N ALA A 53 4.80 9.85 -13.73
CA ALA A 53 5.07 9.19 -12.45
C ALA A 53 3.92 8.25 -12.05
N VAL A 54 4.26 7.04 -11.63
CA VAL A 54 3.28 6.02 -11.18
C VAL A 54 2.99 6.21 -9.70
N TYR A 55 1.70 6.22 -9.32
CA TYR A 55 1.28 6.40 -7.92
C TYR A 55 0.51 5.23 -7.34
N ALA A 56 -0.14 4.45 -8.18
CA ALA A 56 -0.83 3.25 -7.72
C ALA A 56 -0.58 2.09 -8.68
N MET A 57 -0.58 0.90 -8.14
CA MET A 57 -0.38 -0.36 -8.85
C MET A 57 -1.00 -1.48 -8.02
N ASN A 58 -1.54 -2.48 -8.71
CA ASN A 58 -1.96 -3.74 -8.11
C ASN A 58 -1.82 -4.86 -9.15
N VAL A 59 -1.58 -6.06 -8.67
CA VAL A 59 -1.39 -7.28 -9.48
C VAL A 59 -2.56 -8.22 -9.20
N ASP A 60 -3.05 -8.90 -10.23
CA ASP A 60 -4.08 -9.93 -10.06
C ASP A 60 -3.51 -11.21 -9.43
N ASP A 61 -4.38 -12.00 -8.79
CA ASP A 61 -3.99 -13.23 -8.10
C ASP A 61 -3.32 -14.28 -9.01
N ASP A 62 -3.66 -14.26 -10.30
CA ASP A 62 -3.09 -15.18 -11.29
C ASP A 62 -1.75 -14.70 -11.85
N SER A 63 -1.27 -13.52 -11.45
CA SER A 63 -0.04 -12.88 -11.97
C SER A 63 -0.06 -12.67 -13.49
N LYS A 64 -1.25 -12.51 -14.06
CA LYS A 64 -1.45 -12.31 -15.51
C LYS A 64 -1.55 -10.85 -15.90
N TYR A 65 -2.14 -10.04 -15.00
CA TYR A 65 -2.44 -8.64 -15.27
C TYR A 65 -1.91 -7.73 -14.19
N VAL A 66 -1.42 -6.59 -14.61
CA VAL A 66 -1.08 -5.48 -13.72
C VAL A 66 -1.97 -4.30 -14.05
N ILE A 67 -2.61 -3.71 -13.05
CA ILE A 67 -3.28 -2.42 -13.17
C ILE A 67 -2.43 -1.36 -12.50
N SER A 68 -2.42 -0.16 -13.09
CA SER A 68 -1.64 0.94 -12.55
C SER A 68 -2.20 2.29 -12.98
N SER A 69 -1.80 3.33 -12.26
CA SER A 69 -2.16 4.70 -12.61
C SER A 69 -0.96 5.63 -12.58
N ASP A 70 -0.98 6.62 -13.45
CA ASP A 70 0.03 7.66 -13.47
C ASP A 70 -0.50 9.04 -13.00
N SER A 71 0.42 9.96 -12.77
CA SER A 71 0.13 11.31 -12.30
C SER A 71 -0.68 12.15 -13.27
N THR A 72 -0.92 11.71 -14.50
CA THR A 72 -1.75 12.42 -15.50
C THR A 72 -3.20 12.03 -15.46
N GLY A 73 -3.59 11.03 -14.65
CA GLY A 73 -4.97 10.58 -14.47
C GLY A 73 -5.38 9.48 -15.45
N PHE A 74 -4.41 8.75 -15.97
CA PHE A 74 -4.66 7.54 -16.76
C PHE A 74 -4.51 6.29 -15.91
N VAL A 75 -5.37 5.31 -16.18
CA VAL A 75 -5.27 3.94 -15.71
C VAL A 75 -4.81 3.07 -16.87
N TYR A 76 -3.86 2.18 -16.58
CA TYR A 76 -3.30 1.23 -17.54
C TYR A 76 -3.58 -0.18 -17.08
N ILE A 77 -3.80 -1.06 -18.05
CA ILE A 77 -3.86 -2.50 -17.87
C ILE A 77 -2.74 -3.11 -18.71
N TRP A 78 -1.92 -3.92 -18.07
CA TRP A 78 -0.77 -4.54 -18.68
C TRP A 78 -0.88 -6.05 -18.67
N ASP A 79 -0.36 -6.70 -19.70
CA ASP A 79 -0.03 -8.11 -19.66
C ASP A 79 1.27 -8.28 -18.86
N ALA A 80 1.18 -8.99 -17.73
CA ALA A 80 2.31 -9.16 -16.82
C ALA A 80 3.45 -9.96 -17.45
N SER A 81 3.18 -10.83 -18.41
CA SER A 81 4.15 -11.74 -19.01
C SER A 81 5.11 -11.06 -20.00
N ASN A 82 4.62 -10.05 -20.73
CA ASN A 82 5.38 -9.40 -21.79
C ASN A 82 5.54 -7.88 -21.63
N GLY A 83 4.83 -7.27 -20.67
CA GLY A 83 4.89 -5.84 -20.40
C GLY A 83 4.13 -4.98 -21.42
N GLU A 84 3.31 -5.57 -22.29
CA GLU A 84 2.50 -4.83 -23.24
C GLU A 84 1.28 -4.19 -22.58
N SER A 85 1.00 -2.93 -22.95
CA SER A 85 -0.23 -2.25 -22.52
C SER A 85 -1.42 -2.78 -23.29
N ILE A 86 -2.27 -3.55 -22.62
CA ILE A 86 -3.50 -4.12 -23.20
C ILE A 86 -4.52 -3.00 -23.43
N HIS A 87 -4.69 -2.14 -22.41
CA HIS A 87 -5.64 -1.04 -22.45
C HIS A 87 -5.16 0.14 -21.61
N LYS A 88 -5.57 1.34 -22.05
CA LYS A 88 -5.34 2.60 -21.38
C LYS A 88 -6.59 3.45 -21.46
N PHE A 89 -7.08 3.92 -20.34
CA PHE A 89 -8.23 4.83 -20.28
C PHE A 89 -8.01 5.97 -19.30
N SER A 90 -8.76 7.02 -19.44
CA SER A 90 -8.73 8.17 -18.53
C SER A 90 -10.06 8.36 -17.85
N ILE A 91 -10.03 8.83 -16.61
CA ILE A 91 -11.19 9.34 -15.91
C ILE A 91 -11.47 10.78 -16.35
N ASP A 92 -12.74 11.16 -16.44
CA ASP A 92 -13.12 12.52 -16.81
C ASP A 92 -12.46 13.55 -15.88
N LYS A 93 -12.02 14.68 -16.46
CA LYS A 93 -11.28 15.76 -15.79
C LYS A 93 -9.88 15.40 -15.31
N LEU A 94 -9.35 14.21 -15.66
CA LEU A 94 -7.99 13.74 -15.34
C LEU A 94 -7.62 13.98 -13.86
N PRO A 95 -8.31 13.35 -12.91
CA PRO A 95 -8.05 13.52 -11.49
C PRO A 95 -6.70 12.93 -11.09
N LEU A 96 -6.31 13.13 -9.83
CA LEU A 96 -5.17 12.41 -9.24
C LEU A 96 -5.67 11.05 -8.74
N ILE A 97 -5.23 9.99 -9.39
CA ILE A 97 -5.57 8.60 -9.01
C ILE A 97 -4.53 8.12 -8.02
N ASN A 98 -4.95 7.84 -6.79
CA ASN A 98 -4.08 7.45 -5.69
C ASN A 98 -4.16 5.96 -5.35
N SER A 99 -5.19 5.26 -5.85
CA SER A 99 -5.41 3.86 -5.56
C SER A 99 -6.08 3.15 -6.72
N VAL A 100 -5.58 1.96 -7.05
CA VAL A 100 -6.21 1.01 -7.98
C VAL A 100 -6.07 -0.39 -7.39
N ASN A 101 -7.17 -1.15 -7.34
CA ASN A 101 -7.12 -2.50 -6.76
C ASN A 101 -8.07 -3.45 -7.49
N PHE A 102 -7.62 -4.68 -7.70
CA PHE A 102 -8.50 -5.80 -8.00
C PHE A 102 -9.31 -6.18 -6.75
N ASN A 103 -10.51 -6.70 -6.97
CA ASN A 103 -11.24 -7.38 -5.90
C ASN A 103 -10.74 -8.84 -5.76
N TYR A 104 -11.24 -9.55 -4.74
CA TYR A 104 -10.83 -10.95 -4.44
C TYR A 104 -11.06 -11.97 -5.58
N ASN A 105 -11.97 -11.67 -6.51
CA ASN A 105 -12.27 -12.57 -7.62
C ASN A 105 -11.59 -12.14 -8.93
N ASN A 106 -10.85 -11.05 -8.94
CA ASN A 106 -10.23 -10.43 -10.13
C ASN A 106 -11.24 -10.05 -11.24
N ASP A 107 -12.53 -9.91 -10.91
CA ASP A 107 -13.59 -9.54 -11.85
C ASP A 107 -13.94 -8.06 -11.83
N LEU A 108 -13.58 -7.37 -10.75
CA LEU A 108 -13.80 -5.94 -10.55
C LEU A 108 -12.50 -5.21 -10.24
N ILE A 109 -12.47 -3.93 -10.65
CA ILE A 109 -11.39 -3.01 -10.31
C ILE A 109 -12.00 -1.79 -9.63
N SER A 110 -11.45 -1.39 -8.48
CA SER A 110 -11.73 -0.12 -7.84
C SER A 110 -10.64 0.90 -8.16
N VAL A 111 -11.05 2.13 -8.49
CA VAL A 111 -10.17 3.27 -8.76
C VAL A 111 -10.55 4.40 -7.83
N GLY A 112 -9.70 4.67 -6.86
CA GLY A 112 -9.86 5.75 -5.89
C GLY A 112 -9.12 7.01 -6.33
N TYR A 113 -9.84 8.13 -6.43
CA TYR A 113 -9.25 9.38 -6.88
C TYR A 113 -9.83 10.61 -6.18
N GLY A 114 -9.03 11.66 -6.15
CA GLY A 114 -9.47 13.00 -5.72
C GLY A 114 -9.20 14.03 -6.81
N GLY A 115 -10.05 15.03 -6.86
CA GLY A 115 -9.83 16.09 -7.84
C GLY A 115 -8.59 16.93 -7.53
N ARG A 116 -7.97 17.47 -8.58
CA ARG A 116 -6.75 18.29 -8.46
C ARG A 116 -7.01 19.66 -7.84
N ALA A 117 -8.19 20.22 -8.05
CA ALA A 117 -8.60 21.47 -7.45
C ALA A 117 -9.20 21.25 -6.05
N SER A 118 -9.11 22.25 -5.17
CA SER A 118 -9.59 22.17 -3.79
C SER A 118 -11.10 21.94 -3.63
N LYS A 119 -11.88 22.16 -4.70
CA LYS A 119 -13.35 21.98 -4.72
C LYS A 119 -13.81 20.86 -5.66
N SER A 120 -12.89 20.03 -6.17
CA SER A 120 -13.25 18.91 -7.03
C SER A 120 -13.64 17.70 -6.20
N GLU A 121 -14.66 17.01 -6.66
CA GLU A 121 -15.19 15.82 -6.02
C GLU A 121 -14.17 14.68 -6.01
N SER A 122 -14.24 13.86 -4.99
CA SER A 122 -13.47 12.62 -4.85
C SER A 122 -14.40 11.42 -4.96
N HIS A 123 -14.01 10.42 -5.71
CA HIS A 123 -14.83 9.26 -6.00
C HIS A 123 -14.04 7.96 -5.87
N ILE A 124 -14.77 6.88 -5.68
CA ILE A 124 -14.32 5.52 -5.93
C ILE A 124 -15.15 4.99 -7.09
N ASP A 125 -14.54 4.83 -8.24
CA ASP A 125 -15.16 4.24 -9.42
C ASP A 125 -14.86 2.76 -9.47
N ILE A 126 -15.86 1.95 -9.82
CA ILE A 126 -15.75 0.52 -9.93
C ILE A 126 -16.03 0.11 -11.37
N TYR A 127 -15.14 -0.69 -11.93
CA TYR A 127 -15.19 -1.17 -13.30
C TYR A 127 -15.26 -2.70 -13.34
N LYS A 128 -15.97 -3.24 -14.30
CA LYS A 128 -15.86 -4.66 -14.67
C LYS A 128 -14.56 -4.88 -15.43
N PHE A 129 -13.72 -5.81 -14.94
CA PHE A 129 -12.43 -6.07 -15.56
C PHE A 129 -12.58 -6.60 -17.00
N ALA A 130 -13.54 -7.49 -17.24
CA ALA A 130 -13.82 -8.03 -18.57
C ALA A 130 -14.14 -6.94 -19.62
N ASP A 131 -14.84 -5.86 -19.22
CA ASP A 131 -15.18 -4.76 -20.11
C ASP A 131 -13.93 -3.94 -20.48
N LEU A 132 -12.99 -3.81 -19.56
CA LEU A 132 -11.72 -3.13 -19.79
C LEU A 132 -10.82 -3.84 -20.80
N LEU A 133 -10.93 -5.17 -20.91
CA LEU A 133 -10.18 -5.95 -21.89
C LEU A 133 -10.74 -5.82 -23.33
N THR A 134 -11.96 -5.32 -23.51
CA THR A 134 -12.61 -5.19 -24.84
C THR A 134 -12.08 -4.05 -25.71
N LYS A 135 -11.14 -3.25 -25.22
CA LYS A 135 -10.50 -2.11 -25.91
C LYS A 135 -11.49 -1.02 -26.40
N GLN A 136 -12.62 -0.87 -25.74
CA GLN A 136 -13.56 0.21 -26.02
C GLN A 136 -12.97 1.57 -25.61
N LYS A 137 -13.13 2.59 -26.44
CA LYS A 137 -12.54 3.93 -26.18
C LYS A 137 -13.13 4.68 -24.98
N LYS A 138 -14.36 4.39 -24.60
CA LYS A 138 -15.02 4.95 -23.42
C LYS A 138 -15.65 3.82 -22.63
N ILE A 139 -15.20 3.65 -21.41
CA ILE A 139 -15.74 2.68 -20.47
C ILE A 139 -16.25 3.49 -19.28
N ALA A 140 -17.56 3.39 -19.04
CA ALA A 140 -18.17 3.99 -17.86
C ALA A 140 -17.98 3.06 -16.66
N PRO A 141 -17.77 3.58 -15.46
CA PRO A 141 -17.80 2.76 -14.25
C PRO A 141 -19.19 2.14 -14.08
N ILE A 142 -19.25 0.91 -13.56
CA ILE A 142 -20.51 0.26 -13.20
C ILE A 142 -21.13 0.90 -11.95
N LYS A 143 -20.27 1.44 -11.07
CA LYS A 143 -20.64 2.16 -9.85
C LYS A 143 -19.65 3.30 -9.61
N SER A 144 -20.14 4.39 -9.01
CA SER A 144 -19.33 5.57 -8.67
C SER A 144 -19.75 6.11 -7.31
N ILE A 145 -18.94 5.86 -6.30
CA ILE A 145 -19.19 6.24 -4.92
C ILE A 145 -18.60 7.62 -4.66
N LEU A 146 -19.44 8.60 -4.35
CA LEU A 146 -19.01 9.95 -3.98
C LEU A 146 -18.53 10.00 -2.53
N ILE A 147 -17.36 10.61 -2.32
CA ILE A 147 -16.81 10.82 -0.99
C ILE A 147 -17.32 12.12 -0.38
N PRO A 148 -17.81 12.11 0.86
CA PRO A 148 -18.35 13.29 1.51
C PRO A 148 -17.30 14.40 1.67
N ASN A 149 -17.78 15.65 1.68
CA ASN A 149 -16.98 16.86 1.94
C ASN A 149 -15.80 17.09 0.98
N ASN A 150 -15.80 16.44 -0.19
CA ASN A 150 -14.67 16.48 -1.14
C ASN A 150 -13.33 16.04 -0.51
N ASP A 151 -13.39 15.17 0.49
CA ASP A 151 -12.21 14.65 1.16
C ASP A 151 -11.40 13.79 0.19
N LYS A 152 -10.12 14.09 0.04
CA LYS A 152 -9.30 13.42 -0.97
C LYS A 152 -8.87 12.04 -0.51
N ILE A 153 -9.19 11.05 -1.33
CA ILE A 153 -8.79 9.66 -1.07
C ILE A 153 -7.28 9.52 -1.23
N THR A 154 -6.68 8.82 -0.29
CA THR A 154 -5.26 8.44 -0.32
C THR A 154 -5.08 6.99 -0.71
N LYS A 155 -5.88 6.07 -0.15
CA LYS A 155 -5.86 4.64 -0.45
C LYS A 155 -7.27 4.05 -0.39
N THR A 156 -7.47 2.96 -1.13
CA THR A 156 -8.66 2.11 -1.05
C THR A 156 -8.25 0.65 -0.89
N ARG A 157 -9.09 -0.16 -0.26
CA ARG A 157 -8.93 -1.60 -0.14
C ARG A 157 -10.29 -2.28 -0.21
N TRP A 158 -10.39 -3.38 -0.93
CA TRP A 158 -11.53 -4.29 -0.82
C TRP A 158 -11.51 -4.96 0.55
N PHE A 159 -12.68 -5.19 1.10
CA PHE A 159 -12.87 -5.70 2.44
C PHE A 159 -14.13 -6.58 2.50
N ASP A 160 -14.24 -7.44 3.55
CA ASP A 160 -15.38 -8.31 3.77
C ASP A 160 -15.69 -9.20 2.55
N LEU A 161 -14.63 -9.88 2.07
CA LEU A 161 -14.66 -10.73 0.87
C LEU A 161 -15.28 -10.01 -0.36
N GLY A 162 -15.00 -8.73 -0.52
CA GLY A 162 -15.48 -7.92 -1.65
C GLY A 162 -16.85 -7.31 -1.48
N LYS A 163 -17.50 -7.44 -0.32
CA LYS A 163 -18.80 -6.81 -0.03
C LYS A 163 -18.67 -5.34 0.32
N SER A 164 -17.50 -4.94 0.83
CA SER A 164 -17.25 -3.58 1.28
C SER A 164 -15.96 -3.03 0.69
N ILE A 165 -15.86 -1.70 0.67
CA ILE A 165 -14.65 -0.97 0.28
C ILE A 165 -14.27 -0.05 1.41
N LEU A 166 -13.03 -0.17 1.88
CA LEU A 166 -12.39 0.77 2.79
C LEU A 166 -11.73 1.88 1.98
N ALA A 167 -11.80 3.11 2.45
CA ALA A 167 -11.09 4.24 1.89
C ALA A 167 -10.48 5.11 2.99
N THR A 168 -9.30 5.64 2.76
CA THR A 168 -8.61 6.56 3.65
C THR A 168 -8.41 7.90 2.98
N SER A 169 -8.22 8.96 3.77
CA SER A 169 -8.21 10.32 3.23
C SER A 169 -7.08 11.21 3.75
N GLU A 170 -6.95 12.38 3.07
CA GLU A 170 -6.00 13.42 3.46
C GLU A 170 -6.34 14.08 4.81
N THR A 171 -7.60 14.05 5.25
CA THR A 171 -8.05 14.65 6.52
C THR A 171 -7.97 13.70 7.71
N GLY A 172 -7.45 12.49 7.52
CA GLY A 172 -7.30 11.48 8.58
C GLY A 172 -8.56 10.63 8.82
N ASN A 173 -9.50 10.65 7.91
CA ASN A 173 -10.71 9.83 7.96
C ASN A 173 -10.49 8.46 7.33
N ILE A 174 -11.18 7.46 7.89
CA ILE A 174 -11.43 6.17 7.28
C ILE A 174 -12.93 6.03 7.01
N TYR A 175 -13.25 5.46 5.85
CA TYR A 175 -14.61 5.23 5.37
C TYR A 175 -14.80 3.75 5.06
N LYS A 176 -15.99 3.20 5.34
CA LYS A 176 -16.42 1.87 4.91
C LYS A 176 -17.69 2.02 4.10
N TYR A 177 -17.67 1.57 2.87
CA TYR A 177 -18.81 1.60 1.95
C TYR A 177 -19.28 0.17 1.66
N ASP A 178 -20.58 -0.01 1.61
CA ASP A 178 -21.18 -1.22 1.07
C ASP A 178 -21.12 -1.17 -0.46
N TYR A 179 -20.56 -2.22 -1.08
CA TYR A 179 -20.40 -2.28 -2.51
C TYR A 179 -21.74 -2.37 -3.27
N GLU A 180 -22.69 -3.16 -2.75
CA GLU A 180 -23.98 -3.38 -3.42
C GLU A 180 -24.83 -2.13 -3.47
N SER A 181 -25.04 -1.49 -2.33
CA SER A 181 -25.90 -0.32 -2.16
C SER A 181 -25.21 1.02 -2.36
N GLU A 182 -23.87 1.05 -2.50
CA GLU A 182 -23.03 2.27 -2.58
C GLU A 182 -23.15 3.17 -1.34
N ARG A 183 -23.71 2.66 -0.24
CA ARG A 183 -23.96 3.44 0.97
C ARG A 183 -22.73 3.48 1.87
N LEU A 184 -22.52 4.66 2.45
CA LEU A 184 -21.57 4.82 3.53
C LEU A 184 -22.11 4.06 4.76
N LEU A 185 -21.39 3.00 5.17
CA LEU A 185 -21.71 2.22 6.37
C LEU A 185 -21.09 2.87 7.60
N PHE A 186 -19.84 3.32 7.49
CA PHE A 186 -19.11 3.87 8.61
C PHE A 186 -18.12 4.94 8.17
N GLN A 187 -17.92 5.95 9.02
CA GLN A 187 -16.91 6.99 8.87
C GLN A 187 -16.36 7.36 10.24
N LYS A 188 -15.04 7.48 10.35
CA LYS A 188 -14.39 7.96 11.57
C LYS A 188 -13.09 8.68 11.26
N GLN A 189 -12.84 9.79 11.94
CA GLN A 189 -11.52 10.39 11.95
C GLN A 189 -10.65 9.63 12.94
N VAL A 190 -9.62 8.95 12.43
CA VAL A 190 -8.71 8.12 13.23
C VAL A 190 -7.34 8.75 13.39
N HIS A 191 -6.96 9.69 12.51
CA HIS A 191 -5.69 10.41 12.55
C HIS A 191 -5.89 11.93 12.46
N ASP A 192 -4.91 12.68 12.96
CA ASP A 192 -4.92 14.15 12.93
C ASP A 192 -4.39 14.72 11.60
N LYS A 193 -3.73 13.87 10.80
CA LYS A 193 -3.15 14.22 9.50
C LYS A 193 -3.47 13.14 8.46
N VAL A 194 -2.95 13.36 7.25
CA VAL A 194 -3.07 12.46 6.10
C VAL A 194 -2.78 11.01 6.49
N ILE A 195 -3.70 10.10 6.16
CA ILE A 195 -3.43 8.66 6.19
C ILE A 195 -2.67 8.30 4.93
N MET A 196 -1.48 7.76 5.08
CA MET A 196 -0.59 7.46 3.96
C MET A 196 -0.84 6.07 3.39
N ASP A 197 -1.14 5.10 4.25
CA ASP A 197 -1.35 3.72 3.86
C ASP A 197 -2.36 3.01 4.77
N ILE A 198 -2.94 1.94 4.26
CA ILE A 198 -3.88 1.07 4.96
C ILE A 198 -3.61 -0.37 4.56
N ASP A 199 -3.67 -1.27 5.52
CA ASP A 199 -3.65 -2.70 5.27
C ASP A 199 -4.66 -3.44 6.17
N VAL A 200 -5.00 -4.65 5.77
CA VAL A 200 -5.97 -5.50 6.47
C VAL A 200 -5.30 -6.82 6.81
N SER A 201 -5.52 -7.32 8.02
CA SER A 201 -4.98 -8.61 8.43
C SER A 201 -5.53 -9.75 7.55
N PRO A 202 -4.81 -10.87 7.39
CA PRO A 202 -5.21 -11.96 6.50
C PRO A 202 -6.61 -12.54 6.75
N LYS A 203 -7.08 -12.48 8.00
CA LYS A 203 -8.45 -12.92 8.38
C LYS A 203 -9.44 -11.77 8.47
N GLU A 204 -9.06 -10.56 8.06
CA GLU A 204 -9.89 -9.35 8.15
C GLU A 204 -10.35 -8.98 9.58
N GLU A 205 -9.62 -9.45 10.61
CA GLU A 205 -9.92 -9.19 12.01
C GLU A 205 -9.38 -7.85 12.52
N LEU A 206 -8.40 -7.29 11.82
CA LEU A 206 -7.72 -6.04 12.16
C LEU A 206 -7.46 -5.19 10.92
N ILE A 207 -7.46 -3.87 11.11
CA ILE A 207 -7.03 -2.90 10.12
C ILE A 207 -5.82 -2.14 10.70
N ILE A 208 -4.78 -1.94 9.92
CA ILE A 208 -3.69 -1.04 10.26
C ILE A 208 -3.70 0.19 9.35
N THR A 209 -3.46 1.35 9.92
CA THR A 209 -3.31 2.62 9.20
C THR A 209 -2.03 3.31 9.59
N SER A 210 -1.39 3.98 8.64
CA SER A 210 -0.19 4.80 8.89
C SER A 210 -0.44 6.25 8.48
N SER A 211 0.15 7.21 9.21
CA SER A 211 -0.14 8.63 9.00
C SER A 211 1.09 9.53 9.13
N LYS A 212 0.98 10.70 8.51
CA LYS A 212 1.92 11.82 8.68
C LYS A 212 1.86 12.46 10.08
N ASP A 213 0.93 12.05 10.94
CA ASP A 213 0.94 12.45 12.35
C ASP A 213 2.03 11.73 13.18
N GLY A 214 2.75 10.78 12.55
CA GLY A 214 3.83 10.02 13.17
C GLY A 214 3.36 8.78 13.93
N LYS A 215 2.12 8.36 13.71
CA LYS A 215 1.52 7.19 14.33
C LYS A 215 1.09 6.17 13.29
N ALA A 216 1.12 4.91 13.66
CA ALA A 216 0.31 3.88 13.04
C ALA A 216 -0.72 3.38 14.07
N LYS A 217 -1.90 2.99 13.62
CA LYS A 217 -3.00 2.57 14.49
C LYS A 217 -3.57 1.25 14.05
N ILE A 218 -3.80 0.37 15.01
CA ILE A 218 -4.54 -0.86 14.82
C ILE A 218 -5.99 -0.59 15.19
N LEU A 219 -6.90 -0.89 14.28
CA LEU A 219 -8.32 -0.59 14.41
C LEU A 219 -9.16 -1.86 14.37
N ASN A 220 -10.26 -1.83 15.13
CA ASN A 220 -11.33 -2.81 14.96
C ASN A 220 -12.06 -2.55 13.64
N PRO A 221 -12.25 -3.54 12.76
CA PRO A 221 -12.82 -3.34 11.43
C PRO A 221 -14.32 -3.01 11.41
N ASP A 222 -15.04 -3.30 12.48
CA ASP A 222 -16.48 -3.06 12.57
C ASP A 222 -16.82 -1.69 13.16
N THR A 223 -16.02 -1.23 14.14
CA THR A 223 -16.28 0.01 14.89
C THR A 223 -15.29 1.13 14.59
N PHE A 224 -14.19 0.82 13.90
CA PHE A 224 -13.02 1.70 13.72
C PHE A 224 -12.48 2.28 15.05
N GLU A 225 -12.72 1.58 16.16
CA GLU A 225 -12.08 1.92 17.42
C GLU A 225 -10.60 1.59 17.38
N VAL A 226 -9.80 2.52 17.90
CA VAL A 226 -8.36 2.32 18.03
C VAL A 226 -8.14 1.31 19.14
N MET A 227 -7.63 0.14 18.78
CA MET A 227 -7.26 -0.92 19.72
C MET A 227 -5.86 -0.69 20.27
N THR A 228 -4.92 -0.34 19.38
CA THR A 228 -3.52 -0.14 19.74
C THR A 228 -2.93 0.99 18.90
N GLU A 229 -2.13 1.85 19.52
CA GLU A 229 -1.33 2.86 18.82
C GLU A 229 0.14 2.44 18.80
N LEU A 230 0.76 2.48 17.63
CA LEU A 230 2.17 2.15 17.43
C LEU A 230 2.97 3.44 17.30
N PHE A 231 3.90 3.65 18.22
CA PHE A 231 4.69 4.87 18.31
C PHE A 231 6.16 4.58 18.05
N PRO A 232 6.75 5.03 16.93
CA PRO A 232 8.19 5.08 16.83
C PRO A 232 8.80 5.94 17.93
N GLN A 233 9.90 5.49 18.53
CA GLN A 233 10.61 6.23 19.58
C GLN A 233 11.08 7.63 19.14
N ASN A 234 11.12 7.90 17.84
CA ASN A 234 11.40 9.21 17.27
C ASN A 234 10.10 9.93 16.90
N PRO A 235 9.63 10.93 17.67
CA PRO A 235 8.30 11.55 17.51
C PRO A 235 8.15 12.46 16.27
N VAL A 236 9.23 12.75 15.55
CA VAL A 236 9.21 13.64 14.37
C VAL A 236 9.06 12.83 13.06
N ARG A 237 8.81 11.54 13.16
CA ARG A 237 8.83 10.62 12.04
C ARG A 237 7.45 10.50 11.39
N ASN A 238 7.35 10.83 10.10
CA ASN A 238 6.18 10.46 9.29
C ASN A 238 6.18 8.94 9.06
N ILE A 239 5.03 8.29 9.16
CA ILE A 239 4.88 6.89 8.79
C ILE A 239 4.18 6.84 7.43
N ASN A 240 4.91 6.36 6.41
CA ASN A 240 4.45 6.39 5.03
C ASN A 240 3.82 5.07 4.57
N ALA A 241 4.20 3.96 5.20
CA ALA A 241 3.73 2.63 4.82
C ALA A 241 3.54 1.73 6.04
N CYS A 242 2.57 0.85 5.95
CA CYS A 242 2.29 -0.18 6.96
C CYS A 242 1.82 -1.47 6.28
N ARG A 243 2.21 -2.62 6.83
CA ARG A 243 1.75 -3.95 6.40
C ARG A 243 1.65 -4.88 7.58
N PHE A 244 0.64 -5.74 7.56
CA PHE A 244 0.62 -6.90 8.46
C PHE A 244 1.62 -7.96 7.98
N ASN A 245 2.19 -8.67 8.94
CA ASN A 245 2.85 -9.94 8.63
C ASN A 245 1.78 -11.03 8.55
N PRO A 246 1.63 -11.73 7.41
CA PRO A 246 0.67 -12.82 7.30
C PRO A 246 1.06 -14.07 8.11
N LEU A 247 2.33 -14.18 8.53
CA LEU A 247 2.73 -15.22 9.47
C LEU A 247 2.01 -15.01 10.80
N ILE A 248 1.21 -16.00 11.15
CA ILE A 248 0.54 -16.08 12.43
C ILE A 248 1.42 -16.96 13.32
N SER A 249 2.14 -16.35 14.25
CA SER A 249 2.88 -17.16 15.24
C SER A 249 1.90 -17.69 16.29
N SER A 250 1.61 -18.97 16.25
CA SER A 250 1.03 -19.66 17.41
C SER A 250 1.57 -21.08 17.48
N GLU A 251 2.34 -21.37 18.49
CA GLU A 251 2.57 -22.76 18.94
C GLU A 251 1.28 -23.34 19.57
N ASP A 252 0.34 -22.47 19.99
CA ASP A 252 -0.99 -22.81 20.49
C ASP A 252 -2.07 -22.18 19.59
N GLU A 253 -2.93 -22.98 18.99
CA GLU A 253 -4.07 -22.55 18.13
C GLU A 253 -5.07 -21.57 18.79
N LYS A 254 -4.86 -21.21 20.06
CA LYS A 254 -5.78 -20.40 20.86
C LYS A 254 -5.49 -18.90 20.87
N VAL A 255 -4.28 -18.47 20.48
CA VAL A 255 -3.91 -17.03 20.47
C VAL A 255 -3.27 -16.69 19.15
N VAL A 256 -4.00 -15.99 18.30
CA VAL A 256 -3.48 -15.43 17.05
C VAL A 256 -2.70 -14.16 17.38
N LYS A 257 -1.40 -14.17 17.15
CA LYS A 257 -0.56 -12.99 17.28
C LYS A 257 -0.35 -12.37 15.92
N TYR A 258 -0.70 -11.11 15.78
CA TYR A 258 -0.43 -10.33 14.58
C TYR A 258 0.77 -9.42 14.83
N HIS A 259 1.71 -9.44 13.90
CA HIS A 259 2.79 -8.47 13.85
C HIS A 259 2.59 -7.52 12.67
N ALA A 260 3.09 -6.31 12.82
CA ALA A 260 3.03 -5.29 11.79
C ALA A 260 4.40 -4.70 11.49
N PHE A 261 4.64 -4.41 10.23
CA PHE A 261 5.75 -3.61 9.75
C PHE A 261 5.27 -2.19 9.49
N ILE A 262 5.97 -1.21 10.04
CA ILE A 262 5.73 0.20 9.74
C ILE A 262 7.03 0.85 9.31
N ALA A 263 6.95 1.76 8.34
CA ALA A 263 8.11 2.46 7.84
C ALA A 263 7.79 3.89 7.42
N GLY A 264 8.80 4.73 7.39
CA GLY A 264 8.67 6.12 7.00
C GLY A 264 10.01 6.84 7.10
N GLY A 265 10.02 8.01 7.70
CA GLY A 265 11.23 8.80 7.92
C GLY A 265 10.96 10.30 7.85
N GLN A 266 11.98 11.10 8.14
CA GLN A 266 11.92 12.55 8.02
C GLN A 266 12.03 12.96 6.55
N GLU A 267 11.22 13.92 6.13
CA GLU A 267 11.38 14.55 4.82
C GLU A 267 12.73 15.31 4.76
N SER A 268 13.34 15.34 3.59
CA SER A 268 14.66 15.98 3.38
C SER A 268 14.70 17.46 3.80
N ARG A 269 13.56 18.14 3.77
CA ARG A 269 13.42 19.54 4.22
C ARG A 269 13.53 19.69 5.73
N GLU A 270 13.24 18.67 6.50
CA GLU A 270 13.28 18.67 7.97
C GLU A 270 14.64 18.27 8.53
N VAL A 271 15.43 17.53 7.75
CA VAL A 271 16.78 17.06 8.15
C VAL A 271 17.76 18.20 8.34
N THR A 272 17.57 19.34 7.71
CA THR A 272 18.48 20.51 7.81
C THR A 272 18.40 21.23 9.15
N THR A 273 17.36 20.98 9.96
CA THR A 273 17.14 21.67 11.24
C THR A 273 17.56 20.86 12.47
N THR A 274 17.83 19.56 12.33
CA THR A 274 18.17 18.67 13.45
C THR A 274 19.48 17.91 13.19
N ALA A 275 20.60 18.57 13.36
CA ALA A 275 21.95 18.07 13.06
C ALA A 275 22.45 16.89 13.93
N SER A 276 21.61 16.14 14.65
CA SER A 276 22.13 15.17 15.63
C SER A 276 21.35 13.87 15.84
N LYS A 277 20.28 13.60 15.09
CA LYS A 277 19.54 12.34 15.31
C LYS A 277 19.43 11.53 14.01
N LYS A 278 19.66 10.21 14.11
CA LYS A 278 19.46 9.22 13.03
C LYS A 278 18.12 9.50 12.35
N GLY A 279 18.11 9.55 11.00
CA GLY A 279 16.95 9.98 10.19
C GLY A 279 15.71 9.09 10.25
N GLY A 280 15.76 8.01 11.01
CA GLY A 280 14.61 7.13 11.25
C GLY A 280 14.12 6.43 9.99
N PHE A 281 15.02 5.91 9.15
CA PHE A 281 14.71 5.26 7.86
C PHE A 281 14.61 3.73 7.97
N GLU A 282 14.53 3.21 9.19
CA GLU A 282 14.35 1.79 9.45
C GLU A 282 12.87 1.39 9.27
N THR A 283 12.66 0.12 8.91
CA THR A 283 11.36 -0.53 9.03
C THR A 283 11.25 -1.13 10.42
N LEU A 284 10.24 -0.72 11.17
CA LEU A 284 10.01 -1.17 12.54
C LEU A 284 9.04 -2.34 12.55
N ILE A 285 9.26 -3.26 13.47
CA ILE A 285 8.42 -4.45 13.70
C ILE A 285 7.71 -4.26 15.03
N TYR A 286 6.39 -4.43 15.03
CA TYR A 286 5.55 -4.26 16.21
C TYR A 286 4.68 -5.49 16.47
N ASP A 287 4.47 -5.79 17.75
CA ASP A 287 3.33 -6.59 18.20
C ASP A 287 2.07 -5.74 18.12
N CYS A 288 1.06 -6.22 17.40
CA CYS A 288 -0.18 -5.48 17.19
C CYS A 288 -1.08 -5.44 18.42
N MET A 289 -0.96 -6.41 19.33
CA MET A 289 -1.80 -6.50 20.51
C MET A 289 -1.32 -5.58 21.62
N TYR A 290 -0.02 -5.58 21.87
CA TYR A 290 0.58 -4.82 22.98
C TYR A 290 1.16 -3.47 22.52
N GLY A 291 1.36 -3.26 21.22
CA GLY A 291 1.98 -2.05 20.68
C GLY A 291 3.48 -1.95 21.01
N GLU A 292 4.11 -3.06 21.31
CA GLU A 292 5.53 -3.13 21.65
C GLU A 292 6.39 -3.24 20.38
N GLU A 293 7.48 -2.46 20.34
CA GLU A 293 8.47 -2.55 19.27
C GLU A 293 9.34 -3.77 19.49
N LEU A 294 9.23 -4.76 18.59
CA LEU A 294 9.98 -6.00 18.64
C LEU A 294 11.37 -5.87 18.02
N GLY A 295 11.53 -4.99 17.05
CA GLY A 295 12.79 -4.82 16.36
C GLY A 295 12.75 -3.83 15.20
N ALA A 296 13.90 -3.64 14.57
CA ALA A 296 14.07 -2.73 13.45
C ALA A 296 14.95 -3.32 12.34
N ILE A 297 14.53 -3.14 11.10
CA ILE A 297 15.28 -3.52 9.91
C ILE A 297 15.93 -2.25 9.33
N LEU A 298 17.26 -2.25 9.31
CA LEU A 298 18.08 -1.12 8.89
C LEU A 298 18.54 -1.27 7.44
N GLY A 299 18.87 -0.14 6.81
CA GLY A 299 19.60 -0.19 5.54
C GLY A 299 19.34 0.97 4.59
N HIS A 300 18.19 1.62 4.63
CA HIS A 300 17.91 2.80 3.81
C HIS A 300 18.57 4.07 4.36
N PHE A 301 18.90 4.98 3.45
CA PHE A 301 19.49 6.30 3.75
C PHE A 301 18.49 7.45 3.49
N GLY A 302 17.27 7.11 3.12
CA GLY A 302 16.15 8.04 2.91
C GLY A 302 14.83 7.45 3.39
N PRO A 303 13.77 8.27 3.45
CA PRO A 303 12.45 7.82 3.87
C PRO A 303 11.98 6.61 3.09
N VAL A 304 11.42 5.63 3.78
CA VAL A 304 10.77 4.47 3.17
C VAL A 304 9.34 4.88 2.83
N ASN A 305 8.95 4.71 1.57
CA ASN A 305 7.64 5.13 1.06
C ASN A 305 6.70 3.96 0.79
N ALA A 306 7.24 2.76 0.61
CA ALA A 306 6.45 1.57 0.29
C ALA A 306 6.99 0.34 1.00
N LEU A 307 6.08 -0.51 1.45
CA LEU A 307 6.34 -1.83 2.01
C LEU A 307 5.51 -2.87 1.26
N ALA A 308 6.06 -4.07 1.09
CA ALA A 308 5.32 -5.25 0.69
C ALA A 308 5.82 -6.46 1.49
N VAL A 309 4.91 -7.33 1.86
CA VAL A 309 5.20 -8.60 2.54
C VAL A 309 4.69 -9.72 1.66
N SER A 310 5.46 -10.77 1.49
CA SER A 310 5.04 -11.96 0.73
C SER A 310 3.90 -12.68 1.44
N SER A 311 3.05 -13.40 0.71
CA SER A 311 1.86 -14.07 1.25
C SER A 311 2.20 -15.15 2.27
N ASP A 312 3.41 -15.71 2.21
CA ASP A 312 3.97 -16.64 3.19
C ASP A 312 4.64 -15.94 4.38
N GLY A 313 4.78 -14.61 4.34
CA GLY A 313 5.42 -13.80 5.38
C GLY A 313 6.94 -13.96 5.47
N GLU A 314 7.59 -14.66 4.55
CA GLU A 314 9.03 -14.90 4.58
C GLU A 314 9.85 -13.75 3.99
N LEU A 315 9.25 -12.93 3.11
CA LEU A 315 9.94 -11.84 2.45
C LEU A 315 9.30 -10.49 2.81
N LEU A 316 10.14 -9.53 3.14
CA LEU A 316 9.77 -8.14 3.31
C LEU A 316 10.54 -7.28 2.30
N ALA A 317 9.82 -6.57 1.45
CA ALA A 317 10.38 -5.58 0.55
C ALA A 317 10.11 -4.18 1.07
N SER A 318 11.12 -3.32 1.06
CA SER A 318 11.02 -1.90 1.42
C SER A 318 11.57 -1.03 0.29
N GLY A 319 10.83 0.00 -0.10
CA GLY A 319 11.17 0.94 -1.17
C GLY A 319 11.30 2.36 -0.65
N SER A 320 12.41 3.01 -0.99
CA SER A 320 12.79 4.29 -0.42
C SER A 320 12.77 5.44 -1.43
N GLU A 321 12.82 6.66 -0.91
CA GLU A 321 13.00 7.88 -1.68
C GLU A 321 14.37 7.93 -2.40
N GLU A 322 15.36 7.17 -1.94
CA GLU A 322 16.66 7.01 -2.58
C GLU A 322 16.65 6.11 -3.83
N SER A 323 15.47 5.72 -4.34
CA SER A 323 15.28 4.88 -5.54
C SER A 323 15.75 3.44 -5.39
N SER A 324 16.13 3.00 -4.19
CA SER A 324 16.53 1.62 -3.92
C SER A 324 15.40 0.82 -3.29
N ILE A 325 15.41 -0.48 -3.58
CA ILE A 325 14.52 -1.47 -2.96
C ILE A 325 15.40 -2.45 -2.21
N ARG A 326 14.98 -2.85 -1.04
CA ARG A 326 15.62 -3.89 -0.24
C ARG A 326 14.65 -5.00 0.05
N VAL A 327 15.05 -6.23 -0.30
CA VAL A 327 14.28 -7.43 0.03
C VAL A 327 15.03 -8.17 1.13
N HIS A 328 14.36 -8.31 2.26
CA HIS A 328 14.85 -9.03 3.43
C HIS A 328 14.12 -10.37 3.54
N ARG A 329 14.86 -11.44 3.78
CA ARG A 329 14.24 -12.71 4.17
C ARG A 329 14.07 -12.71 5.69
N ILE A 330 12.83 -12.87 6.12
CA ILE A 330 12.47 -12.99 7.53
C ILE A 330 12.77 -14.42 7.94
N ASN A 331 13.75 -14.62 8.81
CA ASN A 331 14.06 -15.94 9.33
C ASN A 331 13.17 -16.21 10.53
N ASN A 332 12.34 -17.25 10.46
CA ASN A 332 11.42 -17.62 11.54
C ASN A 332 12.14 -17.83 12.89
N ASP A 333 13.36 -18.37 12.90
CA ASP A 333 14.12 -18.57 14.12
C ASP A 333 14.60 -17.27 14.77
N GLU A 334 15.04 -16.29 13.95
CA GLU A 334 15.41 -14.95 14.43
C GLU A 334 14.17 -14.16 14.84
N TYR A 335 13.08 -14.32 14.13
CA TYR A 335 11.81 -13.64 14.36
C TYR A 335 11.15 -14.14 15.66
N ASN A 336 11.08 -15.46 15.87
CA ASN A 336 10.57 -16.05 17.11
C ASN A 336 11.44 -15.74 18.33
N ASN A 337 12.73 -15.41 18.13
CA ASN A 337 13.61 -14.96 19.21
C ASN A 337 13.41 -13.50 19.61
N LEU A 338 12.79 -12.66 18.76
CA LEU A 338 12.41 -11.28 19.13
C LEU A 338 11.28 -11.29 20.16
N GLU A 339 10.38 -12.28 20.10
CA GLU A 339 9.27 -12.43 21.06
C GLU A 339 9.71 -12.90 22.46
N ARG A 340 10.93 -13.42 22.59
CA ARG A 340 11.45 -14.00 23.87
C ARG A 340 12.28 -13.01 24.68
N LYS A 341 12.46 -11.79 24.22
CA LYS A 341 13.17 -10.72 24.92
C LYS A 341 12.20 -9.73 25.53
#